data_d53311e4b80bfb0d9091d9cbb3a8c744
#
_entry.id   d53311e4b80bfb0d9091d9cbb3a8c744
#
_cell.length_a   1.000
_cell.length_b   1.000
_cell.length_c   1.000
_cell.angle_alpha   90.00
_cell.angle_beta   90.00
_cell.angle_gamma   90.00
#
_symmetry.space_group_name_H-M   'P 1'
#
loop_
_entity.id
_entity.type
_entity.pdbx_description
1 polymer ?
#
loop_
_entity_poly.entity_id
_entity_poly.type
_entity_poly.pdbx_seq_one_letter_code
_entity_poly.pdbx_strand_id
1 'polypeptide(L)' 'MADFGGWDMPIEYNGTVAEHASVREAVGIFDVSHMGKVAIFGTGASDFVNSIVANDLDRIGAGQAQYSMVCNDAGGV' A
#
# COMPACT_ATOMS: atom_id res chain seq x y z
N MET A 1 1.50 -21.15 -4.26
CA MET A 1 0.59 -20.26 -5.04
C MET A 1 -0.72 -20.13 -4.30
N ALA A 2 -1.30 -18.97 -4.30
CA ALA A 2 -2.59 -18.70 -3.67
C ALA A 2 -3.36 -17.69 -4.51
N ASP A 3 -4.68 -17.65 -4.31
CA ASP A 3 -5.55 -16.70 -4.99
C ASP A 3 -5.59 -15.37 -4.21
N PHE A 4 -5.20 -14.30 -4.88
CA PHE A 4 -5.28 -12.94 -4.37
C PHE A 4 -6.14 -12.12 -5.34
N GLY A 5 -7.44 -11.99 -5.06
CA GLY A 5 -8.35 -11.20 -5.88
C GLY A 5 -8.46 -11.71 -7.33
N GLY A 6 -8.40 -13.01 -7.54
CA GLY A 6 -8.43 -13.63 -8.86
C GLY A 6 -7.06 -13.85 -9.49
N TRP A 7 -5.99 -13.37 -8.85
CA TRP A 7 -4.62 -13.60 -9.30
C TRP A 7 -4.02 -14.80 -8.61
N ASP A 8 -3.39 -15.68 -9.36
CA ASP A 8 -2.65 -16.81 -8.82
C ASP A 8 -1.21 -16.38 -8.56
N MET A 9 -0.88 -16.14 -7.31
CA MET A 9 0.40 -15.55 -6.91
C MET A 9 1.11 -16.41 -5.89
N PRO A 10 2.46 -16.45 -5.89
CA PRO A 10 3.21 -17.19 -4.88
C PRO A 10 3.08 -16.53 -3.51
N ILE A 11 3.01 -17.38 -2.48
CA ILE A 11 3.02 -16.92 -1.08
C ILE A 11 4.47 -16.72 -0.63
N GLU A 12 5.36 -17.62 -1.06
CA GLU A 12 6.78 -17.58 -0.70
C GLU A 12 7.60 -18.25 -1.78
N TYR A 13 8.90 -17.97 -1.79
CA TYR A 13 9.88 -18.59 -2.71
C TYR A 13 10.88 -19.46 -1.98
N ASN A 14 11.61 -18.89 -1.00
CA ASN A 14 12.64 -19.57 -0.23
C ASN A 14 12.24 -19.82 1.22
N GLY A 15 11.03 -19.44 1.60
CA GLY A 15 10.54 -19.54 2.96
C GLY A 15 10.28 -18.18 3.58
N THR A 16 9.14 -18.07 4.25
CA THR A 16 8.65 -16.80 4.78
C THR A 16 9.63 -16.13 5.75
N VAL A 17 10.26 -16.92 6.63
CA VAL A 17 11.19 -16.40 7.65
C VAL A 17 12.44 -15.82 7.00
N ALA A 18 13.02 -16.54 6.04
CA ALA A 18 14.23 -16.07 5.34
C ALA A 18 13.95 -14.82 4.50
N GLU A 19 12.81 -14.79 3.83
CA GLU A 19 12.43 -13.64 3.01
C GLU A 19 12.13 -12.42 3.87
N HIS A 20 11.47 -12.58 5.00
CA HIS A 20 11.25 -11.51 5.97
C HIS A 20 12.57 -10.93 6.47
N ALA A 21 13.53 -11.77 6.82
CA ALA A 21 14.85 -11.34 7.26
C ALA A 21 15.56 -10.53 6.18
N SER A 22 15.46 -10.96 4.92
CA SER A 22 16.07 -10.23 3.79
C SER A 22 15.52 -8.81 3.67
N VAL A 23 14.22 -8.64 3.84
CA VAL A 23 13.59 -7.30 3.78
C VAL A 23 14.05 -6.43 4.95
N ARG A 24 14.12 -7.01 6.15
CA ARG A 24 14.49 -6.26 7.36
C ARG A 24 15.97 -5.89 7.42
N GLU A 25 16.84 -6.74 6.90
CA GLU A 25 18.29 -6.58 7.01
C GLU A 25 18.94 -6.01 5.75
N ALA A 26 18.31 -6.13 4.60
CA ALA A 26 18.86 -5.67 3.33
C ALA A 26 17.78 -5.03 2.48
N VAL A 27 17.19 -5.79 1.55
CA VAL A 27 16.19 -5.29 0.61
C VAL A 27 15.28 -6.42 0.16
N GLY A 28 14.06 -6.07 -0.21
CA GLY A 28 13.11 -7.00 -0.81
C GLY A 28 12.38 -6.37 -1.99
N ILE A 29 11.88 -7.21 -2.88
CA ILE A 29 11.03 -6.82 -3.99
C ILE A 29 9.71 -7.56 -3.87
N PHE A 30 8.61 -6.86 -4.11
CA PHE A 30 7.26 -7.39 -3.95
C PHE A 30 6.46 -7.18 -5.23
N ASP A 31 5.77 -8.24 -5.67
CA ASP A 31 4.81 -8.13 -6.76
C ASP A 31 3.46 -7.71 -6.17
N VAL A 32 3.02 -6.50 -6.50
CA VAL A 32 1.75 -5.94 -6.06
C VAL A 32 0.76 -5.76 -7.21
N SER A 33 0.93 -6.54 -8.28
CA SER A 33 0.10 -6.44 -9.47
C SER A 33 -1.40 -6.66 -9.19
N HIS A 34 -1.72 -7.41 -8.15
CA HIS A 34 -3.10 -7.68 -7.74
C HIS A 34 -3.78 -6.51 -7.05
N MET A 35 -3.03 -5.48 -6.69
CA MET A 35 -3.57 -4.30 -5.99
C MET A 35 -4.03 -3.24 -6.99
N GLY A 36 -5.11 -2.55 -6.65
CA GLY A 36 -5.61 -1.44 -7.46
C GLY A 36 -4.68 -0.23 -7.39
N LYS A 37 -4.57 0.49 -8.48
CA LYS A 37 -3.79 1.73 -8.58
C LYS A 37 -4.70 2.82 -9.10
N VAL A 38 -4.71 3.96 -8.40
CA VAL A 38 -5.57 5.09 -8.76
C VAL A 38 -4.71 6.35 -8.77
N ALA A 39 -4.80 7.11 -9.85
CA ALA A 39 -4.16 8.43 -9.94
C ALA A 39 -5.23 9.50 -9.68
N ILE A 40 -4.91 10.43 -8.79
CA ILE A 40 -5.78 11.56 -8.46
C ILE A 40 -4.97 12.83 -8.68
N PHE A 41 -5.46 13.70 -9.55
CA PHE A 41 -4.74 14.91 -9.93
C PHE A 41 -5.71 16.09 -10.11
N GLY A 42 -5.13 17.28 -10.19
CA GLY A 42 -5.89 18.52 -10.26
C GLY A 42 -5.66 19.39 -9.02
N THR A 43 -6.18 20.61 -9.03
CA THR A 43 -5.92 21.61 -8.00
C THR A 43 -6.45 21.23 -6.61
N GLY A 44 -7.50 20.43 -6.54
CA GLY A 44 -8.08 20.00 -5.27
C GLY A 44 -7.69 18.58 -4.87
N ALA A 45 -6.75 17.94 -5.57
CA ALA A 45 -6.44 16.55 -5.37
C ALA A 45 -5.92 16.24 -3.95
N SER A 46 -4.95 17.01 -3.47
CA SER A 46 -4.37 16.81 -2.13
C SER A 46 -5.41 16.98 -1.02
N ASP A 47 -6.21 18.02 -1.08
CA ASP A 47 -7.23 18.29 -0.08
C ASP A 47 -8.31 17.19 -0.08
N PHE A 48 -8.70 16.75 -1.26
CA PHE A 48 -9.67 15.67 -1.38
C PHE A 48 -9.14 14.36 -0.75
N VAL A 49 -7.94 13.95 -1.13
CA VAL A 49 -7.35 12.72 -0.60
C VAL A 49 -7.16 12.82 0.90
N ASN A 50 -6.68 13.96 1.39
CA ASN A 50 -6.49 14.17 2.82
C ASN A 50 -7.79 14.10 3.61
N SER A 51 -8.92 14.42 2.97
CA SER A 51 -10.23 14.35 3.62
C SER A 51 -10.75 12.93 3.84
N ILE A 52 -10.25 11.95 3.08
CA ILE A 52 -10.76 10.57 3.11
C ILE A 52 -9.80 9.56 3.72
N VAL A 53 -8.51 9.88 3.85
CA VAL A 53 -7.52 8.96 4.42
C VAL A 53 -7.34 9.22 5.92
N ALA A 54 -6.91 8.18 6.64
CA ALA A 54 -6.77 8.24 8.09
C ALA A 54 -5.52 8.98 8.56
N ASN A 55 -4.54 9.15 7.67
CA ASN A 55 -3.30 9.82 8.00
C ASN A 55 -3.29 11.24 7.44
N ASP A 56 -2.33 12.06 7.87
CA ASP A 56 -2.21 13.45 7.42
C ASP A 56 -1.27 13.52 6.21
N LEU A 57 -1.83 13.82 5.05
CA LEU A 57 -1.07 13.91 3.80
C LEU A 57 -0.07 15.07 3.80
N ASP A 58 -0.31 16.10 4.60
CA ASP A 58 0.59 17.26 4.72
C ASP A 58 1.92 16.92 5.38
N ARG A 59 2.03 15.74 5.99
CA ARG A 59 3.27 15.26 6.61
C ARG A 59 4.29 14.74 5.61
N ILE A 60 3.88 14.57 4.35
CA ILE A 60 4.77 14.11 3.29
C ILE A 60 4.78 15.11 2.14
N GLY A 61 5.81 15.06 1.32
CA GLY A 61 5.97 15.89 0.14
C GLY A 61 6.09 15.06 -1.13
N ALA A 62 6.35 15.75 -2.23
CA ALA A 62 6.54 15.11 -3.52
C ALA A 62 7.64 14.05 -3.45
N GLY A 63 7.40 12.91 -4.08
CA GLY A 63 8.35 11.80 -4.09
C GLY A 63 8.31 10.91 -2.85
N GLN A 64 7.47 11.24 -1.88
CA GLN A 64 7.31 10.46 -0.67
C GLN A 64 6.02 9.64 -0.70
N ALA A 65 6.00 8.55 0.07
CA ALA A 65 4.83 7.69 0.19
C ALA A 65 4.45 7.52 1.66
N GLN A 66 3.18 7.26 1.88
CA GLN A 66 2.63 7.14 3.23
C GLN A 66 1.61 6.01 3.27
N TYR A 67 1.75 5.13 4.25
CA TYR A 67 0.74 4.11 4.52
C TYR A 67 -0.46 4.75 5.21
N SER A 68 -1.65 4.46 4.71
CA SER A 68 -2.88 4.99 5.29
C SER A 68 -4.04 4.05 5.04
N MET A 69 -5.21 4.42 5.52
CA MET A 69 -6.44 3.65 5.38
C MET A 69 -7.59 4.58 5.06
N VAL A 70 -8.58 4.05 4.35
CA VAL A 70 -9.86 4.71 4.16
C VAL A 70 -10.87 4.01 5.04
N CYS A 71 -11.50 4.76 5.94
CA CYS A 71 -12.41 4.22 6.94
C CYS A 71 -13.84 4.68 6.67
N ASN A 72 -14.81 3.90 7.15
CA ASN A 72 -16.20 4.34 7.17
C ASN A 72 -16.44 5.27 8.38
N ASP A 73 -17.66 5.78 8.53
CA ASP A 73 -18.00 6.72 9.61
C ASP A 73 -17.86 6.10 11.02
N ALA A 74 -17.93 4.78 11.11
CA ALA A 74 -17.74 4.06 12.37
C ALA A 74 -16.26 3.72 12.65
N GLY A 75 -15.34 4.08 11.75
CA GLY A 75 -13.91 3.82 11.89
C GLY A 75 -13.45 2.47 11.34
N GLY A 76 -14.31 1.70 10.71
CA GLY A 76 -13.94 0.44 10.06
C GLY A 76 -13.33 0.67 8.68
N VAL A 77 -12.37 -0.15 8.33
CA VAL A 77 -11.70 -0.09 7.02
C VAL A 77 -12.53 -0.76 5.94
#